data_fe31a41b4820ff288d44f018f2cceb86
#
_entry.id   fe31a41b4820ff288d44f018f2cceb86
#
_cell.length_a   1.000
_cell.length_b   1.000
_cell.length_c   1.000
_cell.angle_alpha   90.00
_cell.angle_beta   90.00
_cell.angle_gamma   90.00
#
_symmetry.space_group_name_H-M   'P 1'
#
loop_
_entity.id
_entity.type
_entity.pdbx_description
1 polymer ?
#
loop_
_entity_poly.entity_id
_entity_poly.type
_entity_poly.pdbx_seq_one_letter_code
_entity_poly.pdbx_strand_id
1 'polypeptide(L)'
;MPRVTYAHRLSALAAKPLSDYDRGFVESLMQYYQRKRSMTAGRRAAIVRLEERYSDESLAAAAANPLNERLATLADRVDPGTWDAGFVESVAAQVKRGRDLSDKQLDILSKIETRWSDEARAAANTWKQTYLDSDEMQQKAHIVASYYSITGYFAGLADNILHTEGFVPTEKQYKSITNNKFAKKILEAWYADPKYPVGSYVVVRDTAPGMVRGKAKNVPCVILKTNAAYPRCAAKGTKIYQVLPFGSPAAIMVEERHVKKARNVGGA
;
A
#
# COMPACT_ATOMS: atom_id res chain seq x y z
N MET A 1 -12.52 -45.17 -45.30
CA MET A 1 -12.43 -44.72 -43.88
C MET A 1 -13.78 -44.16 -43.45
N PRO A 2 -14.31 -44.54 -42.29
CA PRO A 2 -15.59 -44.00 -41.84
C PRO A 2 -15.48 -42.48 -41.62
N ARG A 3 -16.44 -41.72 -42.13
CA ARG A 3 -16.50 -40.25 -42.00
C ARG A 3 -16.65 -39.90 -40.51
N VAL A 4 -15.64 -39.26 -39.91
CA VAL A 4 -15.73 -38.81 -38.51
C VAL A 4 -16.86 -37.78 -38.38
N THR A 5 -17.86 -38.07 -37.55
CA THR A 5 -19.01 -37.19 -37.38
C THR A 5 -18.64 -35.99 -36.52
N TYR A 6 -19.37 -34.87 -36.63
CA TYR A 6 -19.19 -33.71 -35.75
C TYR A 6 -19.45 -34.04 -34.28
N ALA A 7 -20.29 -35.00 -33.95
CA ALA A 7 -20.47 -35.49 -32.61
C ALA A 7 -19.16 -36.06 -32.03
N HIS A 8 -18.47 -36.88 -32.77
CA HIS A 8 -17.21 -37.48 -32.37
C HIS A 8 -16.09 -36.41 -32.23
N ARG A 9 -15.99 -35.46 -33.18
CA ARG A 9 -15.00 -34.36 -33.11
C ARG A 9 -15.21 -33.47 -31.90
N LEU A 10 -16.48 -33.10 -31.61
CA LEU A 10 -16.82 -32.29 -30.44
C LEU A 10 -16.57 -33.02 -29.11
N SER A 11 -16.86 -34.33 -29.05
CA SER A 11 -16.53 -35.15 -27.87
C SER A 11 -15.04 -35.26 -27.64
N ALA A 12 -14.22 -35.40 -28.71
CA ALA A 12 -12.78 -35.41 -28.63
C ALA A 12 -12.23 -34.05 -28.14
N LEU A 13 -12.80 -32.93 -28.61
CA LEU A 13 -12.46 -31.59 -28.12
C LEU A 13 -12.83 -31.40 -26.65
N ALA A 14 -14.02 -31.86 -26.22
CA ALA A 14 -14.45 -31.73 -24.84
C ALA A 14 -13.54 -32.47 -23.84
N ALA A 15 -12.81 -33.50 -24.29
CA ALA A 15 -11.82 -34.23 -23.49
C ALA A 15 -10.46 -33.49 -23.36
N LYS A 16 -10.24 -32.42 -24.13
CA LYS A 16 -9.01 -31.62 -24.08
C LYS A 16 -9.06 -30.59 -22.92
N PRO A 17 -7.91 -30.06 -22.45
CA PRO A 17 -7.85 -29.06 -21.40
C PRO A 17 -8.28 -27.67 -21.90
N LEU A 18 -9.56 -27.55 -22.23
CA LEU A 18 -10.15 -26.32 -22.75
C LEU A 18 -10.17 -25.22 -21.71
N SER A 19 -10.11 -23.94 -22.16
CA SER A 19 -10.50 -22.80 -21.34
C SER A 19 -11.99 -22.85 -21.00
N ASP A 20 -12.43 -22.19 -19.91
CA ASP A 20 -13.85 -22.14 -19.55
C ASP A 20 -14.71 -21.57 -20.67
N TYR A 21 -14.20 -20.52 -21.35
CA TYR A 21 -14.84 -19.95 -22.53
C TYR A 21 -14.95 -20.98 -23.68
N ASP A 22 -13.83 -21.64 -24.04
CA ASP A 22 -13.83 -22.61 -25.13
C ASP A 22 -14.65 -23.87 -24.77
N ARG A 23 -14.66 -24.27 -23.49
CA ARG A 23 -15.51 -25.34 -22.96
C ARG A 23 -16.98 -25.02 -23.14
N GLY A 24 -17.44 -23.87 -22.65
CA GLY A 24 -18.83 -23.43 -22.83
C GLY A 24 -19.22 -23.28 -24.31
N PHE A 25 -18.26 -22.85 -25.16
CA PHE A 25 -18.49 -22.76 -26.59
C PHE A 25 -18.63 -24.16 -27.24
N VAL A 26 -17.77 -25.12 -26.90
CA VAL A 26 -17.88 -26.53 -27.37
C VAL A 26 -19.19 -27.15 -26.92
N GLU A 27 -19.61 -26.95 -25.69
CA GLU A 27 -20.91 -27.41 -25.17
C GLU A 27 -22.08 -26.83 -25.96
N SER A 28 -22.02 -25.54 -26.27
CA SER A 28 -23.04 -24.88 -27.11
C SER A 28 -23.14 -25.47 -28.53
N LEU A 29 -21.97 -25.82 -29.12
CA LEU A 29 -21.90 -26.48 -30.41
C LEU A 29 -22.44 -27.90 -30.36
N MET A 30 -22.18 -28.65 -29.27
CA MET A 30 -22.75 -29.99 -29.07
C MET A 30 -24.27 -29.95 -29.00
N GLN A 31 -24.84 -29.04 -28.19
CA GLN A 31 -26.27 -28.83 -28.07
C GLN A 31 -26.91 -28.43 -29.42
N TYR A 32 -26.24 -27.54 -30.15
CA TYR A 32 -26.74 -27.14 -31.47
C TYR A 32 -26.74 -28.33 -32.44
N TYR A 33 -25.68 -29.14 -32.48
CA TYR A 33 -25.59 -30.31 -33.36
C TYR A 33 -26.61 -31.39 -32.98
N GLN A 34 -26.87 -31.62 -31.72
CA GLN A 34 -27.91 -32.53 -31.24
C GLN A 34 -29.31 -32.15 -31.80
N ARG A 35 -29.62 -30.84 -31.79
CA ARG A 35 -30.92 -30.32 -32.27
C ARG A 35 -31.05 -30.28 -33.79
N LYS A 36 -30.00 -29.83 -34.49
CA LYS A 36 -30.08 -29.54 -35.94
C LYS A 36 -29.48 -30.61 -36.83
N ARG A 37 -28.66 -31.52 -36.27
CA ARG A 37 -27.95 -32.58 -36.99
C ARG A 37 -27.06 -32.08 -38.15
N SER A 38 -26.78 -30.80 -38.19
CA SER A 38 -25.94 -30.11 -39.19
C SER A 38 -25.15 -28.98 -38.57
N MET A 39 -24.06 -28.57 -39.23
CA MET A 39 -23.23 -27.46 -38.82
C MET A 39 -23.14 -26.41 -39.93
N THR A 40 -23.29 -25.12 -39.57
CA THR A 40 -23.06 -24.01 -40.50
C THR A 40 -21.57 -23.91 -40.88
N ALA A 41 -21.24 -23.24 -41.98
CA ALA A 41 -19.87 -23.04 -42.39
C ALA A 41 -18.99 -22.37 -41.33
N GLY A 42 -19.52 -21.31 -40.64
CA GLY A 42 -18.80 -20.63 -39.58
C GLY A 42 -18.53 -21.51 -38.35
N ARG A 43 -19.51 -22.37 -37.96
CA ARG A 43 -19.31 -23.34 -36.87
C ARG A 43 -18.30 -24.43 -37.21
N ARG A 44 -18.29 -24.89 -38.48
CA ARG A 44 -17.30 -25.83 -38.95
C ARG A 44 -15.86 -25.26 -38.88
N ALA A 45 -15.71 -24.01 -39.31
CA ALA A 45 -14.42 -23.33 -39.24
C ALA A 45 -13.98 -23.08 -37.79
N ALA A 46 -14.93 -22.84 -36.87
CA ALA A 46 -14.61 -22.71 -35.44
C ALA A 46 -14.15 -24.03 -34.82
N ILE A 47 -14.78 -25.17 -35.19
CA ILE A 47 -14.34 -26.49 -34.71
C ILE A 47 -12.91 -26.77 -35.20
N VAL A 48 -12.58 -26.51 -36.47
CA VAL A 48 -11.21 -26.71 -37.02
C VAL A 48 -10.19 -25.87 -36.25
N ARG A 49 -10.49 -24.58 -35.99
CA ARG A 49 -9.60 -23.71 -35.22
C ARG A 49 -9.39 -24.19 -33.78
N LEU A 50 -10.41 -24.79 -33.16
CA LEU A 50 -10.24 -25.37 -31.82
C LEU A 50 -9.41 -26.65 -31.86
N GLU A 51 -9.61 -27.52 -32.85
CA GLU A 51 -8.81 -28.74 -33.05
C GLU A 51 -7.34 -28.43 -33.28
N GLU A 52 -7.02 -27.42 -34.10
CA GLU A 52 -5.64 -26.93 -34.31
C GLU A 52 -5.05 -26.40 -33.02
N ARG A 53 -5.82 -25.55 -32.27
CA ARG A 53 -5.36 -24.94 -31.01
C ARG A 53 -5.10 -25.98 -29.92
N TYR A 54 -5.94 -26.99 -29.82
CA TYR A 54 -5.89 -28.04 -28.80
C TYR A 54 -5.36 -29.37 -29.36
N SER A 55 -4.62 -29.34 -30.46
CA SER A 55 -3.91 -30.51 -30.99
C SER A 55 -2.83 -30.96 -30.01
N ASP A 56 -2.50 -32.26 -29.99
CA ASP A 56 -1.46 -32.78 -29.06
C ASP A 56 -0.10 -32.12 -29.35
N GLU A 57 0.17 -31.75 -30.60
CA GLU A 57 1.36 -31.01 -30.99
C GLU A 57 1.38 -29.58 -30.40
N SER A 58 0.25 -28.85 -30.52
CA SER A 58 0.13 -27.50 -29.96
C SER A 58 0.21 -27.51 -28.41
N LEU A 59 -0.38 -28.50 -27.78
CA LEU A 59 -0.32 -28.67 -26.31
C LEU A 59 1.09 -29.06 -25.86
N ALA A 60 1.78 -29.94 -26.60
CA ALA A 60 3.18 -30.29 -26.31
C ALA A 60 4.12 -29.08 -26.49
N ALA A 61 3.93 -28.29 -27.53
CA ALA A 61 4.67 -27.04 -27.73
C ALA A 61 4.40 -26.02 -26.62
N ALA A 62 3.14 -25.88 -26.20
CA ALA A 62 2.78 -25.01 -25.07
C ALA A 62 3.41 -25.49 -23.75
N ALA A 63 3.47 -26.79 -23.51
CA ALA A 63 4.11 -27.36 -22.33
C ALA A 63 5.64 -27.16 -22.34
N ALA A 64 6.26 -27.20 -23.51
CA ALA A 64 7.70 -26.96 -23.69
C ALA A 64 8.09 -25.47 -23.71
N ASN A 65 7.13 -24.55 -23.57
CA ASN A 65 7.40 -23.11 -23.59
C ASN A 65 8.25 -22.72 -22.37
N PRO A 66 9.46 -22.11 -22.57
CA PRO A 66 10.36 -21.73 -21.48
C PRO A 66 9.75 -20.72 -20.48
N LEU A 67 8.70 -19.99 -20.89
CA LEU A 67 7.96 -19.12 -19.98
C LEU A 67 7.26 -19.89 -18.85
N ASN A 68 6.96 -21.18 -19.01
CA ASN A 68 6.31 -21.97 -17.95
C ASN A 68 7.18 -22.10 -16.71
N GLU A 69 8.47 -22.40 -16.86
CA GLU A 69 9.43 -22.50 -15.76
C GLU A 69 9.64 -21.15 -15.09
N ARG A 70 9.80 -20.09 -15.90
CA ARG A 70 9.94 -18.72 -15.43
C ARG A 70 8.73 -18.27 -14.62
N LEU A 71 7.51 -18.56 -15.07
CA LEU A 71 6.27 -18.22 -14.40
C LEU A 71 6.05 -19.06 -13.13
N ALA A 72 6.43 -20.34 -13.12
CA ALA A 72 6.37 -21.20 -11.96
C ALA A 72 7.29 -20.66 -10.85
N THR A 73 8.56 -20.37 -11.19
CA THR A 73 9.52 -19.77 -10.25
C THR A 73 9.02 -18.45 -9.68
N LEU A 74 8.37 -17.62 -10.50
CA LEU A 74 7.83 -16.34 -10.04
C LEU A 74 6.59 -16.53 -9.16
N ALA A 75 5.73 -17.49 -9.47
CA ALA A 75 4.55 -17.82 -8.66
C ALA A 75 4.93 -18.24 -7.23
N ASP A 76 6.03 -18.96 -7.07
CA ASP A 76 6.54 -19.37 -5.74
C ASP A 76 7.15 -18.19 -4.94
N ARG A 77 7.52 -17.10 -5.63
CA ARG A 77 8.15 -15.92 -5.02
C ARG A 77 7.16 -14.82 -4.63
N VAL A 78 6.05 -14.73 -5.34
CA VAL A 78 5.06 -13.66 -5.16
C VAL A 78 4.15 -13.97 -3.98
N ASP A 79 3.91 -12.99 -3.10
CA ASP A 79 3.01 -13.18 -1.95
C ASP A 79 1.56 -13.45 -2.40
N PRO A 80 0.92 -14.51 -1.86
CA PRO A 80 -0.46 -14.85 -2.17
C PRO A 80 -1.40 -13.68 -1.85
N GLY A 81 -2.46 -13.53 -2.68
CA GLY A 81 -3.46 -12.47 -2.50
C GLY A 81 -3.05 -11.09 -3.01
N THR A 82 -1.84 -10.93 -3.52
CA THR A 82 -1.40 -9.69 -4.19
C THR A 82 -1.92 -9.63 -5.64
N TRP A 83 -2.01 -8.42 -6.19
CA TRP A 83 -2.30 -8.25 -7.61
C TRP A 83 -1.25 -8.95 -8.49
N ASP A 84 0.02 -8.91 -8.07
CA ASP A 84 1.14 -9.56 -8.77
C ASP A 84 0.91 -11.08 -8.87
N ALA A 85 0.46 -11.73 -7.80
CA ALA A 85 0.14 -13.17 -7.81
C ALA A 85 -1.00 -13.48 -8.79
N GLY A 86 -2.10 -12.73 -8.75
CA GLY A 86 -3.22 -12.89 -9.67
C GLY A 86 -2.83 -12.66 -11.13
N PHE A 87 -1.95 -11.70 -11.40
CA PHE A 87 -1.42 -11.47 -12.75
C PHE A 87 -0.57 -12.65 -13.23
N VAL A 88 0.39 -13.12 -12.41
CA VAL A 88 1.26 -14.25 -12.75
C VAL A 88 0.43 -15.51 -13.03
N GLU A 89 -0.56 -15.82 -12.19
CA GLU A 89 -1.48 -16.94 -12.39
C GLU A 89 -2.26 -16.83 -13.71
N SER A 90 -2.78 -15.64 -14.01
CA SER A 90 -3.53 -15.37 -15.25
C SER A 90 -2.67 -15.60 -16.51
N VAL A 91 -1.44 -15.05 -16.54
CA VAL A 91 -0.55 -15.21 -17.70
C VAL A 91 0.00 -16.63 -17.79
N ALA A 92 0.24 -17.32 -16.67
CA ALA A 92 0.63 -18.72 -16.66
C ALA A 92 -0.47 -19.60 -17.28
N ALA A 93 -1.73 -19.35 -16.96
CA ALA A 93 -2.86 -20.02 -17.59
C ALA A 93 -2.95 -19.74 -19.10
N GLN A 94 -2.56 -18.56 -19.58
CA GLN A 94 -2.52 -18.25 -21.02
C GLN A 94 -1.42 -19.05 -21.73
N VAL A 95 -0.19 -19.05 -21.18
CA VAL A 95 0.97 -19.75 -21.75
C VAL A 95 0.72 -21.26 -21.82
N LYS A 96 0.19 -21.85 -20.74
CA LYS A 96 -0.18 -23.29 -20.71
C LYS A 96 -1.20 -23.68 -21.79
N ARG A 97 -2.01 -22.72 -22.28
CA ARG A 97 -2.97 -22.91 -23.37
C ARG A 97 -2.40 -22.59 -24.76
N GLY A 98 -1.09 -22.38 -24.86
CA GLY A 98 -0.42 -22.05 -26.12
C GLY A 98 -0.69 -20.65 -26.64
N ARG A 99 -1.06 -19.71 -25.77
CA ARG A 99 -1.23 -18.30 -26.15
C ARG A 99 0.02 -17.52 -25.81
N ASP A 100 0.54 -16.79 -26.77
CA ASP A 100 1.65 -15.87 -26.55
C ASP A 100 1.22 -14.70 -25.66
N LEU A 101 2.18 -14.19 -24.89
CA LEU A 101 2.00 -12.97 -24.12
C LEU A 101 2.23 -11.74 -25.00
N SER A 102 1.43 -10.72 -24.83
CA SER A 102 1.65 -9.43 -25.47
C SER A 102 2.89 -8.72 -24.88
N ASP A 103 3.48 -7.77 -25.63
CA ASP A 103 4.61 -6.97 -25.16
C ASP A 103 4.31 -6.27 -23.83
N LYS A 104 3.08 -5.78 -23.65
CA LYS A 104 2.64 -5.18 -22.38
C LYS A 104 2.63 -6.19 -21.22
N GLN A 105 2.21 -7.43 -21.47
CA GLN A 105 2.23 -8.48 -20.46
C GLN A 105 3.67 -8.88 -20.10
N LEU A 106 4.55 -8.97 -21.09
CA LEU A 106 5.98 -9.23 -20.88
C LEU A 106 6.66 -8.11 -20.08
N ASP A 107 6.34 -6.84 -20.37
CA ASP A 107 6.85 -5.69 -19.60
C ASP A 107 6.39 -5.70 -18.15
N ILE A 108 5.11 -6.02 -17.90
CA ILE A 108 4.59 -6.17 -16.54
C ILE A 108 5.26 -7.34 -15.83
N LEU A 109 5.41 -8.49 -16.49
CA LEU A 109 6.07 -9.65 -15.92
C LEU A 109 7.51 -9.32 -15.51
N SER A 110 8.27 -8.64 -16.35
CA SER A 110 9.64 -8.19 -16.06
C SER A 110 9.71 -7.25 -14.84
N LYS A 111 8.73 -6.35 -14.69
CA LYS A 111 8.61 -5.47 -13.51
C LYS A 111 8.29 -6.25 -12.23
N ILE A 112 7.46 -7.28 -12.32
CA ILE A 112 7.16 -8.17 -11.19
C ILE A 112 8.41 -8.96 -10.80
N GLU A 113 9.13 -9.54 -11.76
CA GLU A 113 10.39 -10.25 -11.51
C GLU A 113 11.43 -9.38 -10.81
N THR A 114 11.61 -8.15 -11.28
CA THR A 114 12.52 -7.18 -10.63
C THR A 114 12.08 -6.88 -9.20
N ARG A 115 10.78 -6.74 -8.96
CA ARG A 115 10.23 -6.45 -7.63
C ARG A 115 10.39 -7.62 -6.66
N TRP A 116 10.28 -8.83 -7.15
CA TRP A 116 10.36 -10.06 -6.37
C TRP A 116 11.69 -10.81 -6.55
N SER A 117 12.72 -10.13 -7.06
CA SER A 117 14.06 -10.68 -7.18
C SER A 117 14.68 -10.93 -5.79
N ASP A 118 15.66 -11.82 -5.73
CA ASP A 118 16.35 -12.14 -4.47
C ASP A 118 17.05 -10.89 -3.90
N GLU A 119 17.58 -10.03 -4.77
CA GLU A 119 18.19 -8.76 -4.40
C GLU A 119 17.17 -7.79 -3.80
N ALA A 120 15.98 -7.68 -4.41
CA ALA A 120 14.91 -6.82 -3.89
C ALA A 120 14.40 -7.31 -2.53
N ARG A 121 14.27 -8.63 -2.35
CA ARG A 121 13.90 -9.24 -1.07
C ARG A 121 14.98 -9.04 0.00
N ALA A 122 16.24 -9.24 -0.36
CA ALA A 122 17.37 -8.97 0.55
C ALA A 122 17.42 -7.49 0.96
N ALA A 123 17.24 -6.56 0.02
CA ALA A 123 17.16 -5.14 0.30
C ALA A 123 15.98 -4.78 1.23
N ALA A 124 14.80 -5.37 1.00
CA ALA A 124 13.63 -5.18 1.86
C ALA A 124 13.87 -5.71 3.28
N ASN A 125 14.51 -6.87 3.42
CA ASN A 125 14.86 -7.44 4.73
C ASN A 125 15.91 -6.56 5.46
N THR A 126 16.93 -6.10 4.75
CA THR A 126 17.93 -5.17 5.29
C THR A 126 17.28 -3.86 5.75
N TRP A 127 16.39 -3.30 4.93
CA TRP A 127 15.62 -2.12 5.31
C TRP A 127 14.78 -2.35 6.56
N LYS A 128 14.05 -3.48 6.61
CA LYS A 128 13.22 -3.84 7.77
C LYS A 128 14.05 -3.88 9.04
N GLN A 129 15.22 -4.53 9.00
CA GLN A 129 16.12 -4.61 10.15
C GLN A 129 16.65 -3.22 10.53
N THR A 130 17.12 -2.42 9.54
CA THR A 130 17.60 -1.05 9.77
C THR A 130 16.54 -0.17 10.45
N TYR A 131 15.27 -0.30 10.04
CA TYR A 131 14.17 0.45 10.63
C TYR A 131 13.88 0.00 12.07
N LEU A 132 13.86 -1.32 12.31
CA LEU A 132 13.60 -1.89 13.64
C LEU A 132 14.72 -1.59 14.64
N ASP A 133 15.96 -1.53 14.19
CA ASP A 133 17.13 -1.22 15.03
C ASP A 133 17.29 0.28 15.30
N SER A 134 16.51 1.14 14.66
CA SER A 134 16.63 2.60 14.77
C SER A 134 15.44 3.25 15.46
N ASP A 135 15.53 3.46 16.76
CA ASP A 135 14.54 4.23 17.55
C ASP A 135 14.29 5.62 16.94
N GLU A 136 15.34 6.25 16.38
CA GLU A 136 15.23 7.57 15.76
C GLU A 136 14.31 7.53 14.53
N MET A 137 14.45 6.50 13.67
CA MET A 137 13.60 6.36 12.48
C MET A 137 12.15 6.09 12.87
N GLN A 138 11.94 5.22 13.85
CA GLN A 138 10.60 4.91 14.36
C GLN A 138 9.97 6.16 14.98
N GLN A 139 10.70 6.89 15.81
CA GLN A 139 10.20 8.13 16.42
C GLN A 139 9.86 9.19 15.36
N LYS A 140 10.72 9.40 14.35
CA LYS A 140 10.44 10.30 13.22
C LYS A 140 9.14 9.90 12.49
N ALA A 141 8.98 8.61 12.19
CA ALA A 141 7.77 8.10 11.55
C ALA A 141 6.53 8.38 12.39
N HIS A 142 6.57 8.10 13.70
CA HIS A 142 5.46 8.35 14.63
C HIS A 142 5.08 9.83 14.75
N ILE A 143 6.06 10.72 14.87
CA ILE A 143 5.81 12.18 14.95
C ILE A 143 5.06 12.65 13.70
N VAL A 144 5.52 12.24 12.53
CA VAL A 144 4.96 12.68 11.26
C VAL A 144 3.62 11.99 10.98
N ALA A 145 3.49 10.71 11.32
CA ALA A 145 2.23 9.98 11.20
C ALA A 145 1.13 10.62 12.05
N SER A 146 1.45 11.06 13.28
CA SER A 146 0.51 11.79 14.15
C SER A 146 -0.01 13.09 13.55
N TYR A 147 0.81 13.79 12.78
CA TYR A 147 0.38 14.96 12.02
C TYR A 147 -0.53 14.57 10.85
N TYR A 148 -0.18 13.52 10.10
CA TYR A 148 -0.94 13.10 8.94
C TYR A 148 -2.27 12.41 9.29
N SER A 149 -2.38 11.79 10.45
CA SER A 149 -3.66 11.27 10.95
C SER A 149 -4.72 12.37 11.12
N ILE A 150 -4.28 13.61 11.42
CA ILE A 150 -5.18 14.78 11.59
C ILE A 150 -5.52 15.41 10.24
N THR A 151 -4.55 15.47 9.29
CA THR A 151 -4.74 16.17 8.01
C THR A 151 -5.37 15.30 6.94
N GLY A 152 -5.43 13.98 7.15
CA GLY A 152 -5.98 13.00 6.20
C GLY A 152 -5.06 12.67 5.01
N TYR A 153 -3.95 13.39 4.83
CA TYR A 153 -2.95 13.04 3.81
C TYR A 153 -2.10 11.86 4.32
N PHE A 154 -1.82 10.86 3.50
CA PHE A 154 -1.21 9.58 3.94
C PHE A 154 -2.00 8.82 5.02
N ALA A 155 -3.33 9.03 5.13
CA ALA A 155 -4.13 8.51 6.24
C ALA A 155 -3.92 7.01 6.51
N GLY A 156 -4.00 6.15 5.50
CA GLY A 156 -3.80 4.70 5.67
C GLY A 156 -2.39 4.33 6.14
N LEU A 157 -1.35 5.01 5.63
CA LEU A 157 0.02 4.76 6.08
C LEU A 157 0.24 5.29 7.51
N ALA A 158 -0.31 6.46 7.81
CA ALA A 158 -0.25 7.04 9.15
C ALA A 158 -0.95 6.16 10.19
N ASP A 159 -2.13 5.64 9.86
CA ASP A 159 -2.88 4.71 10.70
C ASP A 159 -2.11 3.42 10.97
N ASN A 160 -1.52 2.82 9.94
CA ASN A 160 -0.69 1.62 10.10
C ASN A 160 0.53 1.87 11.01
N ILE A 161 1.23 3.01 10.83
CA ILE A 161 2.39 3.36 11.68
C ILE A 161 1.98 3.56 13.14
N LEU A 162 0.80 4.14 13.40
CA LEU A 162 0.38 4.49 14.75
C LEU A 162 -0.30 3.35 15.51
N HIS A 163 -1.05 2.48 14.80
CA HIS A 163 -1.97 1.56 15.43
C HIS A 163 -1.76 0.09 15.08
N THR A 164 -0.96 -0.24 14.04
CA THR A 164 -0.69 -1.64 13.70
C THR A 164 0.61 -2.09 14.36
N GLU A 165 0.48 -3.00 15.31
CA GLU A 165 1.64 -3.58 16.01
C GLU A 165 2.59 -4.27 15.03
N GLY A 166 3.88 -4.00 15.16
CA GLY A 166 4.92 -4.59 14.32
C GLY A 166 4.96 -4.09 12.86
N PHE A 167 4.15 -3.09 12.52
CA PHE A 167 4.17 -2.54 11.16
C PHE A 167 5.50 -1.85 10.84
N VAL A 168 6.10 -2.24 9.72
CA VAL A 168 7.30 -1.60 9.18
C VAL A 168 6.96 -0.99 7.81
N PRO A 169 7.05 0.34 7.66
CA PRO A 169 6.84 0.97 6.37
C PRO A 169 7.97 0.57 5.40
N THR A 170 7.66 0.39 4.13
CA THR A 170 8.70 0.23 3.10
C THR A 170 9.60 1.48 3.06
N GLU A 171 10.83 1.33 2.56
CA GLU A 171 11.76 2.46 2.42
C GLU A 171 11.13 3.64 1.66
N LYS A 172 10.40 3.33 0.58
CA LYS A 172 9.69 4.33 -0.23
C LYS A 172 8.58 5.03 0.57
N GLN A 173 7.80 4.28 1.35
CA GLN A 173 6.75 4.84 2.21
C GLN A 173 7.35 5.74 3.29
N TYR A 174 8.40 5.26 3.98
CA TYR A 174 9.10 6.04 5.00
C TYR A 174 9.66 7.35 4.42
N LYS A 175 10.39 7.28 3.31
CA LYS A 175 10.92 8.48 2.63
C LYS A 175 9.81 9.44 2.19
N SER A 176 8.70 8.91 1.69
CA SER A 176 7.56 9.73 1.23
C SER A 176 6.90 10.48 2.38
N ILE A 177 6.68 9.81 3.52
CA ILE A 177 6.02 10.43 4.67
C ILE A 177 6.96 11.38 5.44
N THR A 178 8.27 11.09 5.54
CA THR A 178 9.22 11.86 6.37
C THR A 178 9.98 12.97 5.62
N ASN A 179 10.21 12.84 4.30
CA ASN A 179 11.11 13.75 3.58
C ASN A 179 10.43 14.90 2.85
N ASN A 180 9.10 14.99 2.92
CA ASN A 180 8.38 16.10 2.29
C ASN A 180 8.46 17.41 3.11
N LYS A 181 8.10 18.54 2.50
CA LYS A 181 8.22 19.88 3.10
C LYS A 181 7.43 20.05 4.42
N PHE A 182 6.32 19.36 4.57
CA PHE A 182 5.48 19.47 5.78
C PHE A 182 6.07 18.63 6.91
N ALA A 183 6.49 17.40 6.61
CA ALA A 183 7.17 16.54 7.55
C ALA A 183 8.44 17.19 8.11
N LYS A 184 9.28 17.82 7.26
CA LYS A 184 10.46 18.56 7.70
C LYS A 184 10.11 19.64 8.73
N LYS A 185 9.09 20.46 8.47
CA LYS A 185 8.65 21.49 9.42
C LYS A 185 8.14 20.93 10.74
N ILE A 186 7.46 19.79 10.71
CA ILE A 186 6.98 19.10 11.92
C ILE A 186 8.16 18.57 12.73
N LEU A 187 9.12 17.91 12.09
CA LEU A 187 10.33 17.40 12.73
C LEU A 187 11.20 18.54 13.28
N GLU A 188 11.39 19.62 12.52
CA GLU A 188 12.08 20.84 12.98
C GLU A 188 11.40 21.40 14.24
N ALA A 189 10.07 21.52 14.24
CA ALA A 189 9.34 22.01 15.41
C ALA A 189 9.47 21.08 16.61
N TRP A 190 9.55 19.77 16.40
CA TRP A 190 9.72 18.79 17.48
C TRP A 190 11.13 18.85 18.09
N TYR A 191 12.18 18.83 17.26
CA TYR A 191 13.57 18.74 17.71
C TYR A 191 14.18 20.09 18.06
N ALA A 192 13.60 21.22 17.62
CA ALA A 192 14.09 22.55 18.01
C ALA A 192 14.07 22.74 19.54
N ASP A 193 14.99 23.51 20.05
CA ASP A 193 14.97 23.93 21.45
C ASP A 193 13.69 24.71 21.77
N PRO A 194 13.09 24.47 22.93
CA PRO A 194 11.90 25.20 23.35
C PRO A 194 12.26 26.67 23.60
N LYS A 195 11.43 27.58 23.10
CA LYS A 195 11.61 29.01 23.34
C LYS A 195 11.55 29.35 24.82
N TYR A 196 10.75 28.61 25.57
CA TYR A 196 10.60 28.73 27.01
C TYR A 196 10.83 27.35 27.63
N PRO A 197 11.90 27.15 28.44
CA PRO A 197 12.18 25.87 29.08
C PRO A 197 11.16 25.56 30.19
N VAL A 198 11.16 24.32 30.65
CA VAL A 198 10.39 23.87 31.84
C VAL A 198 10.70 24.78 33.05
N GLY A 199 9.68 25.10 33.84
CA GLY A 199 9.77 26.03 34.98
C GLY A 199 9.63 27.50 34.58
N SER A 200 9.64 27.86 33.29
CA SER A 200 9.40 29.25 32.88
C SER A 200 7.97 29.68 33.12
N TYR A 201 7.80 30.96 33.51
CA TYR A 201 6.49 31.58 33.62
C TYR A 201 6.06 32.24 32.32
N VAL A 202 4.88 31.89 31.85
CA VAL A 202 4.32 32.37 30.56
C VAL A 202 2.88 32.83 30.76
N VAL A 203 2.39 33.64 29.83
CA VAL A 203 0.97 34.07 29.76
C VAL A 203 0.43 33.68 28.39
N VAL A 204 -0.76 33.15 28.34
CA VAL A 204 -1.48 32.81 27.09
C VAL A 204 -1.80 34.09 26.33
N ARG A 205 -1.49 34.11 25.01
CA ARG A 205 -1.78 35.23 24.12
C ARG A 205 -3.25 35.25 23.71
N ASP A 206 -3.72 36.43 23.29
CA ASP A 206 -5.06 36.57 22.73
C ASP A 206 -5.26 35.84 21.39
N THR A 207 -4.17 35.47 20.73
CA THR A 207 -4.17 34.65 19.50
C THR A 207 -4.36 33.15 19.74
N ALA A 208 -4.39 32.71 20.98
CA ALA A 208 -4.64 31.32 21.34
C ALA A 208 -6.10 30.91 21.00
N PRO A 209 -6.36 29.63 20.74
CA PRO A 209 -7.72 29.11 20.56
C PRO A 209 -8.62 29.45 21.74
N GLY A 210 -9.90 29.72 21.51
CA GLY A 210 -10.86 30.15 22.52
C GLY A 210 -10.94 29.24 23.76
N MET A 211 -10.84 27.92 23.53
CA MET A 211 -10.85 26.92 24.63
C MET A 211 -9.63 27.08 25.57
N VAL A 212 -8.45 27.41 25.03
CA VAL A 212 -7.24 27.66 25.82
C VAL A 212 -7.33 29.02 26.53
N ARG A 213 -7.80 30.05 25.81
CA ARG A 213 -8.00 31.40 26.41
C ARG A 213 -8.99 31.38 27.57
N GLY A 214 -10.10 30.66 27.43
CA GLY A 214 -11.12 30.56 28.50
C GLY A 214 -10.58 29.98 29.82
N LYS A 215 -9.50 29.20 29.75
CA LYS A 215 -8.88 28.55 30.91
C LYS A 215 -7.70 29.33 31.52
N ALA A 216 -7.04 30.18 30.76
CA ALA A 216 -5.76 30.79 31.20
C ALA A 216 -5.50 32.21 30.66
N LYS A 217 -6.54 32.92 30.18
CA LYS A 217 -6.38 34.30 29.69
C LYS A 217 -5.91 35.21 30.86
N ASN A 218 -4.81 35.92 30.60
CA ASN A 218 -4.18 36.86 31.56
C ASN A 218 -3.73 36.24 32.89
N VAL A 219 -3.74 34.90 33.00
CA VAL A 219 -3.24 34.20 34.17
C VAL A 219 -1.80 33.75 33.91
N PRO A 220 -0.85 34.03 34.80
CA PRO A 220 0.48 33.43 34.72
C PRO A 220 0.38 31.91 34.82
N CYS A 221 1.14 31.22 33.97
CA CYS A 221 1.22 29.77 33.95
C CYS A 221 2.68 29.33 34.08
N VAL A 222 2.94 28.25 34.76
CA VAL A 222 4.28 27.59 34.75
C VAL A 222 4.29 26.48 33.72
N ILE A 223 5.38 26.38 32.96
CA ILE A 223 5.60 25.30 32.01
C ILE A 223 6.04 24.04 32.76
N LEU A 224 5.23 22.98 32.67
CA LEU A 224 5.50 21.69 33.30
C LEU A 224 6.26 20.76 32.37
N LYS A 225 5.94 20.81 31.07
CA LYS A 225 6.57 19.93 30.05
C LYS A 225 6.60 20.62 28.69
N THR A 226 7.71 20.47 28.00
CA THR A 226 7.85 20.78 26.56
C THR A 226 7.67 19.50 25.78
N ASN A 227 7.31 19.57 24.48
CA ASN A 227 6.93 18.39 23.68
C ASN A 227 5.89 17.51 24.40
N ALA A 228 4.89 18.12 25.00
CA ALA A 228 3.86 17.42 25.76
C ALA A 228 2.90 16.62 24.86
N ALA A 229 2.82 16.95 23.59
CA ALA A 229 2.13 16.21 22.54
C ALA A 229 2.80 16.49 21.19
N TYR A 230 2.49 15.67 20.18
CA TYR A 230 3.00 15.86 18.83
C TYR A 230 2.41 17.12 18.18
N PRO A 231 3.19 17.84 17.32
CA PRO A 231 2.71 19.02 16.61
C PRO A 231 1.52 18.68 15.70
N ARG A 232 0.49 19.53 15.73
CA ARG A 232 -0.74 19.33 14.96
C ARG A 232 -0.81 20.11 13.66
N CYS A 233 0.12 21.02 13.44
CA CYS A 233 0.21 21.78 12.18
C CYS A 233 1.66 22.11 11.83
N ALA A 234 1.93 22.21 10.51
CA ALA A 234 3.26 22.48 9.98
C ALA A 234 3.56 23.99 9.91
N ALA A 235 3.45 24.68 11.04
CA ALA A 235 3.74 26.09 11.17
C ALA A 235 4.89 26.33 12.18
N LYS A 236 5.44 27.54 12.24
CA LYS A 236 6.47 27.90 13.21
C LYS A 236 5.87 28.02 14.63
N GLY A 237 6.57 27.51 15.64
CA GLY A 237 6.16 27.60 17.04
C GLY A 237 4.98 26.70 17.41
N THR A 238 4.87 25.53 16.79
CA THR A 238 3.82 24.54 17.02
C THR A 238 4.20 23.48 18.06
N LYS A 239 5.37 23.62 18.69
CA LYS A 239 5.74 22.81 19.86
C LYS A 239 4.67 22.94 20.93
N ILE A 240 4.21 21.83 21.49
CA ILE A 240 3.12 21.81 22.46
C ILE A 240 3.70 21.76 23.87
N TYR A 241 3.34 22.74 24.68
CA TYR A 241 3.64 22.83 26.09
C TYR A 241 2.49 22.34 26.92
N GLN A 242 2.76 21.67 28.04
CA GLN A 242 1.86 21.50 29.14
C GLN A 242 2.14 22.62 30.13
N VAL A 243 1.17 23.48 30.40
CA VAL A 243 1.28 24.59 31.34
C VAL A 243 0.24 24.52 32.42
N LEU A 244 0.60 24.91 33.63
CA LEU A 244 -0.31 24.99 34.77
C LEU A 244 -0.62 26.46 35.06
N PRO A 245 -1.86 26.94 34.87
CA PRO A 245 -2.27 28.28 35.27
C PRO A 245 -2.29 28.41 36.79
N PHE A 246 -1.85 29.56 37.31
CA PHE A 246 -1.88 29.81 38.75
C PHE A 246 -3.34 29.77 39.28
N GLY A 247 -3.53 29.10 40.41
CA GLY A 247 -4.84 28.89 41.00
C GLY A 247 -5.71 27.84 40.30
N SER A 248 -5.18 27.18 39.24
CA SER A 248 -5.91 26.08 38.59
C SER A 248 -5.44 24.72 39.11
N PRO A 249 -6.34 23.76 39.35
CA PRO A 249 -5.97 22.40 39.72
C PRO A 249 -5.53 21.56 38.48
N ALA A 250 -5.72 22.06 37.25
CA ALA A 250 -5.49 21.30 36.03
C ALA A 250 -4.56 22.03 35.07
N ALA A 251 -3.60 21.28 34.55
CA ALA A 251 -2.75 21.73 33.46
C ALA A 251 -3.49 21.74 32.10
N ILE A 252 -3.05 22.61 31.20
CA ILE A 252 -3.60 22.74 29.85
C ILE A 252 -2.49 22.59 28.81
N MET A 253 -2.88 22.15 27.60
CA MET A 253 -1.97 22.09 26.45
C MET A 253 -2.08 23.37 25.64
N VAL A 254 -0.93 23.94 25.27
CA VAL A 254 -0.86 25.18 24.48
C VAL A 254 0.33 25.12 23.50
N GLU A 255 0.16 25.62 22.30
CA GLU A 255 1.29 25.75 21.36
C GLU A 255 2.20 26.91 21.77
N GLU A 256 3.51 26.73 21.59
CA GLU A 256 4.55 27.73 21.91
C GLU A 256 4.25 29.12 21.35
N ARG A 257 3.73 29.19 20.10
CA ARG A 257 3.37 30.47 19.47
C ARG A 257 2.24 31.24 20.17
N HIS A 258 1.47 30.54 21.00
CA HIS A 258 0.33 31.12 21.72
C HIS A 258 0.68 31.52 23.16
N VAL A 259 1.95 31.48 23.56
CA VAL A 259 2.42 31.98 24.82
C VAL A 259 3.45 33.09 24.65
N LYS A 260 3.59 33.90 25.68
CA LYS A 260 4.66 34.93 25.81
C LYS A 260 5.19 34.89 27.23
N LYS A 261 6.42 35.36 27.48
CA LYS A 261 7.03 35.47 28.81
C LYS A 261 6.10 36.29 29.71
N ALA A 262 5.82 35.78 30.89
CA ALA A 262 5.11 36.55 31.91
C ALA A 262 6.01 37.68 32.40
N ARG A 263 5.44 38.89 32.55
CA ARG A 263 6.11 40.03 33.15
C ARG A 263 5.69 40.07 34.63
N ASN A 264 6.66 40.24 35.53
CA ASN A 264 6.40 40.41 36.99
C ASN A 264 5.67 39.24 37.67
N VAL A 265 6.26 38.05 37.70
CA VAL A 265 5.81 36.91 38.51
C VAL A 265 6.64 36.78 39.81
N GLY A 266 7.21 37.86 40.25
CA GLY A 266 8.03 37.91 41.45
C GLY A 266 7.80 39.21 42.20
N GLY A 267 6.67 39.29 42.92
CA GLY A 267 6.36 40.44 43.73
C GLY A 267 5.13 40.16 44.61
N ALA A 268 5.29 39.40 45.66
CA ALA A 268 4.53 39.44 46.89
C ALA A 268 5.49 39.15 48.05
#